data_d1c4300fdb26c75b19b0ae0eddb7098a
#
_entry.id   d1c4300fdb26c75b19b0ae0eddb7098a
#
_cell.length_a   1.000
_cell.length_b   1.000
_cell.length_c   1.000
_cell.angle_alpha   90.00
_cell.angle_beta   90.00
_cell.angle_gamma   90.00
#
_symmetry.space_group_name_H-M   'P 1'
#
loop_
_entity.id
_entity.type
_entity.pdbx_description
1 polymer ?
#
loop_
_entity_poly.entity_id
_entity_poly.type
_entity_poly.pdbx_seq_one_letter_code
_entity_poly.pdbx_strand_id
1 'polypeptide(L)'
;HLLVFCFTLMALFFFVNEGWARAGGGSSFSSGGGGGSSSGGGGGGSSGGGGGDGGAFLIILLYALPSFPAIGGVALIKGGFGKAFWHWLWRVPIGLVLVLLSLAILASEICDMMNYICSGFIFIAALFYIFGSDKNKIQGAIVSQAPKNNKFTEQNRIQYQLEELKREDPYFSIPLFLDFANVVYARFYEYVNKEEWKYLNPFVKKEVKDVFQQQNRAEGFQEIVVGAINIVSVHLTPETMEIVVEFDGNRTEFNKQGGENRWASIEKWKFVKPKNVPSNPPQKMQSLCCPNCGAPAKFNDVGKCEYCNQIVPPGQLQWYAESLRIVSIQQFSIGGLGTYAPEVGTNLPTVFHPNLENIKLAFAEKHNNDATYWNHWMEYFVKPAFKEINFAWSYNKYETVRHLLSDYVFEIHGFWLKKYKEKRMANRLEKMEVSKVELVKLDLDAFYESATVRIHASCIDYTEMLEGRLVGGDKKNPRYFTEYWTFVRNANAQTNEVHDLHSCPNCGAPVEKMGMSGICGSCNAKVTTGTFSWVLARITQDEVYYG
;
A
#
# COMPACT_ATOMS: atom_id res chain seq x y z
N HIS A 1 28.70 -24.21 20.78
CA HIS A 1 27.33 -24.69 20.42
C HIS A 1 26.23 -23.86 21.11
N LEU A 2 26.37 -23.47 22.39
CA LEU A 2 25.37 -22.64 23.09
C LEU A 2 25.28 -21.21 22.52
N LEU A 3 26.41 -20.61 22.14
CA LEU A 3 26.46 -19.28 21.49
C LEU A 3 25.80 -19.29 20.11
N VAL A 4 26.00 -20.36 19.32
CA VAL A 4 25.35 -20.51 18.02
C VAL A 4 23.82 -20.69 18.19
N PHE A 5 23.41 -21.44 19.23
CA PHE A 5 21.99 -21.61 19.57
C PHE A 5 21.34 -20.31 20.03
N CYS A 6 22.03 -19.49 20.84
CA CYS A 6 21.53 -18.17 21.24
C CYS A 6 21.49 -17.18 20.08
N PHE A 7 22.45 -17.20 19.15
CA PHE A 7 22.43 -16.37 17.95
C PHE A 7 21.34 -16.80 16.96
N THR A 8 21.07 -18.10 16.81
CA THR A 8 19.94 -18.59 15.99
C THR A 8 18.59 -18.27 16.63
N LEU A 9 18.46 -18.32 17.95
CA LEU A 9 17.24 -17.87 18.64
C LEU A 9 17.05 -16.35 18.53
N MET A 10 18.11 -15.56 18.61
CA MET A 10 18.07 -14.11 18.42
C MET A 10 17.74 -13.73 16.97
N ALA A 11 18.26 -14.46 15.98
CA ALA A 11 17.91 -14.26 14.56
C ALA A 11 16.46 -14.62 14.26
N LEU A 12 15.86 -15.60 14.94
CA LEU A 12 14.45 -15.96 14.78
C LEU A 12 13.48 -14.90 15.31
N PHE A 13 13.92 -14.01 16.23
CA PHE A 13 13.09 -12.90 16.71
C PHE A 13 13.07 -11.67 15.79
N PHE A 14 13.95 -11.58 14.78
CA PHE A 14 14.04 -10.41 13.89
C PHE A 14 13.27 -10.54 12.57
N PHE A 15 12.60 -11.68 12.31
CA PHE A 15 11.84 -11.90 11.06
C PHE A 15 10.37 -12.19 11.32
N VAL A 16 9.67 -11.31 12.03
CA VAL A 16 8.20 -11.29 11.99
C VAL A 16 7.79 -10.13 11.10
N ASN A 17 7.50 -10.43 9.83
CA ASN A 17 6.79 -9.52 8.96
C ASN A 17 5.34 -9.42 9.46
N GLU A 18 4.99 -8.27 9.99
CA GLU A 18 3.66 -7.97 10.51
C GLU A 18 2.70 -7.71 9.35
N GLY A 19 1.68 -8.55 9.21
CA GLY A 19 0.59 -8.34 8.26
C GLY A 19 -0.51 -7.49 8.88
N TRP A 20 -1.07 -6.56 8.13
CA TRP A 20 -2.16 -5.67 8.54
C TRP A 20 -3.50 -6.39 8.50
N ALA A 21 -4.37 -6.15 9.46
CA ALA A 21 -5.50 -7.02 9.73
C ALA A 21 -6.90 -6.42 9.57
N ARG A 22 -7.08 -5.23 9.00
CA ARG A 22 -8.41 -4.62 8.79
C ARG A 22 -8.62 -4.16 7.35
N ALA A 23 -9.87 -3.87 6.97
CA ALA A 23 -10.20 -3.22 5.73
C ALA A 23 -9.44 -1.87 5.67
N GLY A 24 -8.67 -1.64 4.60
CA GLY A 24 -7.79 -0.46 4.46
C GLY A 24 -6.42 -0.58 5.12
N GLY A 25 -6.25 -1.34 6.20
CA GLY A 25 -4.97 -1.54 6.90
C GLY A 25 -4.06 -2.61 6.31
N GLY A 26 -4.08 -2.89 5.05
CA GLY A 26 -3.28 -3.93 4.40
C GLY A 26 -3.29 -3.79 2.89
N SER A 27 -3.61 -2.59 2.41
CA SER A 27 -3.60 -2.31 0.98
C SER A 27 -2.19 -2.29 0.38
N SER A 28 -1.12 -2.14 1.19
CA SER A 28 0.26 -2.23 0.75
C SER A 28 0.90 -3.54 1.21
N PHE A 29 1.56 -4.25 0.31
CA PHE A 29 2.21 -5.55 0.58
C PHE A 29 3.65 -5.42 1.05
N SER A 30 4.32 -4.31 0.73
CA SER A 30 5.73 -4.05 1.07
C SER A 30 5.92 -3.31 2.38
N SER A 31 4.88 -2.68 2.92
CA SER A 31 4.96 -1.84 4.12
C SER A 31 4.73 -2.56 5.43
N GLY A 32 5.03 -3.86 5.49
CA GLY A 32 5.11 -4.63 6.73
C GLY A 32 6.30 -4.25 7.63
N GLY A 33 6.92 -3.13 7.44
CA GLY A 33 7.97 -2.54 8.26
C GLY A 33 8.26 -1.16 7.72
N GLY A 34 8.16 -0.15 8.59
CA GLY A 34 8.27 1.26 8.32
C GLY A 34 9.16 1.62 7.13
N GLY A 35 8.54 2.02 6.04
CA GLY A 35 9.20 2.37 4.81
C GLY A 35 10.12 3.56 4.94
N GLY A 36 11.41 3.30 5.00
CA GLY A 36 12.45 4.27 4.70
C GLY A 36 13.00 3.96 3.33
N SER A 37 12.51 4.62 2.30
CA SER A 37 13.22 4.67 1.02
C SER A 37 14.45 5.53 1.17
N SER A 38 15.61 4.90 1.43
CA SER A 38 16.90 5.54 1.28
C SER A 38 17.42 5.29 -0.13
N SER A 39 17.35 6.30 -0.96
CA SER A 39 18.19 6.44 -2.14
C SER A 39 19.63 6.66 -1.68
N GLY A 40 20.52 5.72 -1.90
CA GLY A 40 21.95 5.87 -1.69
C GLY A 40 22.70 5.06 -2.71
N GLY A 41 23.48 5.79 -3.53
CA GLY A 41 24.27 5.27 -4.62
C GLY A 41 25.49 4.46 -4.18
N GLY A 42 25.83 3.61 -5.04
CA GLY A 42 27.03 3.06 -5.59
C GLY A 42 28.31 2.92 -4.78
N GLY A 43 28.98 1.81 -5.01
CA GLY A 43 30.41 1.69 -4.85
C GLY A 43 30.85 0.31 -4.40
N GLY A 44 31.37 -0.43 -5.36
CA GLY A 44 31.85 -1.77 -5.33
C GLY A 44 33.09 -2.05 -4.52
N GLY A 45 33.52 -3.31 -4.50
CA GLY A 45 34.90 -3.73 -4.33
C GLY A 45 35.13 -4.80 -3.29
N SER A 46 35.04 -6.01 -3.73
CA SER A 46 35.94 -7.16 -3.62
C SER A 46 36.76 -7.46 -2.36
N SER A 47 36.64 -8.71 -2.00
CA SER A 47 37.66 -9.74 -1.72
C SER A 47 38.38 -9.78 -0.38
N GLY A 48 38.34 -10.96 0.23
CA GLY A 48 39.50 -11.68 0.69
C GLY A 48 39.66 -11.97 2.16
N GLY A 49 39.38 -13.22 2.55
CA GLY A 49 40.34 -14.07 3.23
C GLY A 49 40.57 -13.96 4.72
N GLY A 50 40.11 -14.95 5.48
CA GLY A 50 40.94 -15.75 6.34
C GLY A 50 41.30 -15.30 7.76
N GLY A 51 40.72 -16.01 8.73
CA GLY A 51 41.45 -16.52 9.89
C GLY A 51 41.63 -15.64 11.14
N GLY A 52 41.11 -16.08 12.26
CA GLY A 52 41.63 -15.71 13.57
C GLY A 52 40.57 -15.49 14.66
N ASP A 53 40.32 -16.53 15.47
CA ASP A 53 39.32 -16.63 16.53
C ASP A 53 39.63 -15.86 17.82
N GLY A 54 40.21 -14.72 17.82
CA GLY A 54 40.49 -14.00 19.07
C GLY A 54 40.31 -12.50 19.02
N GLY A 55 40.32 -11.94 17.83
CA GLY A 55 40.33 -10.48 17.64
C GLY A 55 38.97 -9.83 17.50
N ALA A 56 37.94 -10.58 17.15
CA ALA A 56 36.63 -10.04 16.77
C ALA A 56 35.87 -9.38 17.93
N PHE A 57 36.05 -9.87 19.15
CA PHE A 57 35.37 -9.34 20.32
C PHE A 57 35.92 -7.98 20.75
N LEU A 58 37.25 -7.80 20.65
CA LEU A 58 37.89 -6.52 20.96
C LEU A 58 37.63 -5.46 19.87
N ILE A 59 37.53 -5.89 18.63
CA ILE A 59 37.26 -5.01 17.47
C ILE A 59 35.82 -4.47 17.52
N ILE A 60 34.82 -5.28 17.91
CA ILE A 60 33.43 -4.82 18.06
C ILE A 60 33.30 -3.78 19.17
N LEU A 61 34.03 -3.93 20.28
CA LEU A 61 34.08 -2.96 21.38
C LEU A 61 34.78 -1.66 20.97
N LEU A 62 35.81 -1.72 20.14
CA LEU A 62 36.55 -0.55 19.64
C LEU A 62 35.83 0.20 18.54
N TYR A 63 35.01 -0.49 17.70
CA TYR A 63 34.19 0.17 16.66
C TYR A 63 32.84 0.71 17.17
N ALA A 64 32.33 0.20 18.27
CA ALA A 64 31.12 0.74 18.91
C ALA A 64 31.39 2.06 19.68
N LEU A 65 32.58 2.26 20.19
CA LEU A 65 32.95 3.46 20.94
C LEU A 65 32.99 4.78 20.12
N PRO A 66 33.43 4.81 18.87
CA PRO A 66 33.41 6.05 18.06
C PRO A 66 32.04 6.52 17.58
N SER A 67 31.06 5.63 17.51
CA SER A 67 29.69 6.01 17.07
C SER A 67 28.87 6.66 18.19
N PHE A 68 29.26 6.52 19.43
CA PHE A 68 28.59 7.16 20.58
C PHE A 68 28.66 8.68 20.60
N PRO A 69 29.78 9.36 20.25
CA PRO A 69 29.84 10.81 20.17
C PRO A 69 28.99 11.39 19.04
N ALA A 70 28.82 10.66 17.92
CA ALA A 70 28.03 11.11 16.79
C ALA A 70 26.52 11.13 17.10
N ILE A 71 26.02 10.14 17.85
CA ILE A 71 24.62 10.09 18.28
C ILE A 71 24.36 11.13 19.38
N GLY A 72 25.30 11.32 20.30
CA GLY A 72 25.27 12.38 21.30
C GLY A 72 25.37 13.77 20.67
N GLY A 73 26.23 13.97 19.67
CA GLY A 73 26.40 15.22 18.95
C GLY A 73 25.18 15.69 18.17
N VAL A 74 24.45 14.75 17.55
CA VAL A 74 23.21 15.06 16.84
C VAL A 74 22.07 15.45 17.80
N ALA A 75 22.03 14.87 19.00
CA ALA A 75 21.08 15.25 20.05
C ALA A 75 21.39 16.63 20.65
N LEU A 76 22.68 17.01 20.71
CA LEU A 76 23.16 18.31 21.17
C LEU A 76 22.79 19.48 20.27
N ILE A 77 22.82 19.26 18.94
CA ILE A 77 22.55 20.30 17.94
C ILE A 77 21.06 20.64 17.84
N LYS A 78 20.15 19.78 18.34
CA LYS A 78 18.68 19.95 18.22
C LYS A 78 17.94 20.36 19.49
N GLY A 79 18.63 20.87 20.52
CA GLY A 79 18.00 21.61 21.63
C GLY A 79 17.23 20.78 22.67
N GLY A 80 17.45 19.47 22.76
CA GLY A 80 16.80 18.59 23.73
C GLY A 80 17.67 18.19 24.93
N PHE A 81 18.45 19.12 25.50
CA PHE A 81 19.55 18.84 26.45
C PHE A 81 19.12 18.28 27.83
N GLY A 82 17.90 18.51 28.28
CA GLY A 82 17.61 18.28 29.71
C GLY A 82 17.30 16.81 30.08
N LYS A 83 16.45 16.12 29.31
CA LYS A 83 15.90 14.81 29.74
C LYS A 83 16.66 13.59 29.22
N ALA A 84 17.18 13.63 27.99
CA ALA A 84 17.93 12.49 27.42
C ALA A 84 19.31 12.33 28.09
N PHE A 85 19.97 13.45 28.42
CA PHE A 85 21.28 13.45 29.13
C PHE A 85 21.16 12.88 30.53
N TRP A 86 20.15 13.26 31.33
CA TRP A 86 19.92 12.71 32.66
C TRP A 86 19.56 11.23 32.65
N HIS A 87 18.78 10.74 31.66
CA HIS A 87 18.50 9.32 31.49
C HIS A 87 19.75 8.52 31.16
N TRP A 88 20.63 9.05 30.31
CA TRP A 88 21.89 8.41 29.94
C TRP A 88 22.88 8.40 31.11
N LEU A 89 22.96 9.48 31.88
CA LEU A 89 23.87 9.65 33.01
C LEU A 89 23.68 8.61 34.12
N TRP A 90 22.46 8.11 34.32
CA TRP A 90 22.17 7.10 35.34
C TRP A 90 22.12 5.67 34.81
N ARG A 91 21.73 5.46 33.59
CA ARG A 91 21.58 4.11 33.02
C ARG A 91 22.91 3.46 32.62
N VAL A 92 23.84 4.23 32.06
CA VAL A 92 25.16 3.69 31.67
C VAL A 92 25.96 3.22 32.85
N PRO A 93 26.10 3.98 33.95
CA PRO A 93 26.79 3.49 35.15
C PRO A 93 26.13 2.25 35.77
N ILE A 94 24.81 2.22 35.87
CA ILE A 94 24.07 1.07 36.42
C ILE A 94 24.27 -0.17 35.54
N GLY A 95 24.17 -0.03 34.23
CA GLY A 95 24.41 -1.10 33.27
C GLY A 95 25.85 -1.62 33.33
N LEU A 96 26.84 -0.72 33.50
CA LEU A 96 28.23 -1.07 33.63
C LEU A 96 28.53 -1.83 34.95
N VAL A 97 27.87 -1.44 36.02
CA VAL A 97 27.94 -2.17 37.32
C VAL A 97 27.36 -3.57 37.17
N LEU A 98 26.24 -3.75 36.49
CA LEU A 98 25.62 -5.07 36.24
C LEU A 98 26.52 -5.96 35.36
N VAL A 99 27.19 -5.40 34.35
CA VAL A 99 28.19 -6.12 33.54
C VAL A 99 29.39 -6.53 34.36
N LEU A 100 29.93 -5.63 35.19
CA LEU A 100 31.06 -5.95 36.08
C LEU A 100 30.70 -7.01 37.12
N LEU A 101 29.47 -6.96 37.64
CA LEU A 101 28.95 -7.97 38.58
C LEU A 101 28.85 -9.35 37.90
N SER A 102 28.36 -9.40 36.65
CA SER A 102 28.29 -10.65 35.90
C SER A 102 29.66 -11.23 35.58
N LEU A 103 30.66 -10.38 35.29
CA LEU A 103 32.03 -10.79 35.04
C LEU A 103 32.71 -11.26 36.35
N ALA A 104 32.42 -10.62 37.49
CA ALA A 104 32.92 -11.05 38.81
C ALA A 104 32.36 -12.43 39.23
N ILE A 105 31.10 -12.70 38.94
CA ILE A 105 30.47 -14.01 39.17
C ILE A 105 31.10 -15.09 38.26
N LEU A 106 31.43 -14.75 37.01
CA LEU A 106 32.11 -15.65 36.07
C LEU A 106 33.58 -15.94 36.48
N ALA A 107 34.26 -15.00 37.14
CA ALA A 107 35.64 -15.12 37.57
C ALA A 107 35.81 -15.85 38.93
N SER A 108 34.71 -16.09 39.66
CA SER A 108 34.76 -16.85 40.91
C SER A 108 34.90 -18.34 40.62
N GLU A 109 35.89 -19.01 41.24
CA GLU A 109 36.22 -20.44 41.03
C GLU A 109 35.15 -21.43 41.58
N ILE A 110 34.00 -20.94 42.04
CA ILE A 110 32.88 -21.74 42.53
C ILE A 110 31.79 -21.75 41.45
N CYS A 111 32.06 -22.42 40.34
CA CYS A 111 31.11 -22.41 39.22
C CYS A 111 30.39 -23.74 39.02
N ASP A 112 29.23 -23.89 39.62
CA ASP A 112 28.22 -24.82 39.14
C ASP A 112 27.51 -24.22 37.91
N MET A 113 27.01 -25.08 37.01
CA MET A 113 26.32 -24.70 35.77
C MET A 113 25.20 -23.64 35.96
N MET A 114 24.61 -23.57 37.18
CA MET A 114 23.63 -22.57 37.58
C MET A 114 24.19 -21.14 37.60
N ASN A 115 25.45 -20.94 37.96
CA ASN A 115 26.07 -19.62 38.02
C ASN A 115 26.30 -19.04 36.59
N TYR A 116 26.61 -19.89 35.60
CA TYR A 116 26.71 -19.46 34.20
C TYR A 116 25.35 -19.03 33.65
N ILE A 117 24.29 -19.74 34.01
CA ILE A 117 22.91 -19.39 33.58
C ILE A 117 22.49 -18.07 34.23
N CYS A 118 22.69 -17.90 35.54
CA CYS A 118 22.36 -16.66 36.25
C CYS A 118 23.19 -15.47 35.75
N SER A 119 24.48 -15.64 35.51
CA SER A 119 25.33 -14.59 34.93
C SER A 119 24.89 -14.21 33.52
N GLY A 120 24.52 -15.18 32.69
CA GLY A 120 23.94 -14.94 31.36
C GLY A 120 22.63 -14.14 31.41
N PHE A 121 21.75 -14.47 32.35
CA PHE A 121 20.50 -13.69 32.52
C PHE A 121 20.76 -12.27 33.01
N ILE A 122 21.70 -12.05 33.95
CA ILE A 122 22.06 -10.71 34.43
C ILE A 122 22.69 -9.89 33.29
N PHE A 123 23.55 -10.51 32.48
CA PHE A 123 24.14 -9.83 31.31
C PHE A 123 23.10 -9.45 30.26
N ILE A 124 22.17 -10.35 29.93
CA ILE A 124 21.05 -10.07 29.01
C ILE A 124 20.15 -9.00 29.59
N ALA A 125 19.81 -9.05 30.87
CA ALA A 125 19.00 -8.02 31.53
C ALA A 125 19.70 -6.65 31.52
N ALA A 126 21.03 -6.60 31.70
CA ALA A 126 21.81 -5.37 31.60
C ALA A 126 21.78 -4.78 30.17
N LEU A 127 21.93 -5.62 29.17
CA LEU A 127 21.77 -5.19 27.75
C LEU A 127 20.36 -4.69 27.47
N PHE A 128 19.32 -5.38 27.95
CA PHE A 128 17.96 -4.90 27.85
C PHE A 128 17.74 -3.59 28.61
N TYR A 129 18.35 -3.41 29.78
CA TYR A 129 18.24 -2.16 30.54
C TYR A 129 18.97 -1.00 29.86
N ILE A 130 20.15 -1.24 29.28
CA ILE A 130 20.92 -0.21 28.55
C ILE A 130 20.27 0.13 27.19
N PHE A 131 19.82 -0.90 26.45
CA PHE A 131 19.37 -0.75 25.06
C PHE A 131 17.85 -0.94 24.86
N GLY A 132 17.14 -1.49 25.84
CA GLY A 132 15.75 -1.96 25.73
C GLY A 132 14.67 -0.94 26.00
N SER A 133 15.00 0.28 26.36
CA SER A 133 13.99 1.30 26.65
C SER A 133 13.99 2.37 25.58
N ASP A 134 12.88 2.49 24.91
CA ASP A 134 12.48 3.49 23.91
C ASP A 134 12.53 3.09 22.43
N LYS A 135 12.33 1.81 22.12
CA LYS A 135 11.98 1.45 20.72
C LYS A 135 10.78 2.29 20.23
N ASN A 136 9.79 2.53 21.09
CA ASN A 136 8.61 3.33 20.73
C ASN A 136 8.90 4.84 20.59
N LYS A 137 9.90 5.39 21.31
CA LYS A 137 10.28 6.81 21.16
C LYS A 137 11.30 7.01 20.05
N ILE A 138 12.17 6.03 19.81
CA ILE A 138 13.14 6.09 18.71
C ILE A 138 12.43 5.88 17.37
N GLN A 139 11.45 4.97 17.28
CA GLN A 139 10.61 4.83 16.09
C GLN A 139 9.74 6.07 15.85
N GLY A 140 9.12 6.64 16.89
CA GLY A 140 8.40 7.90 16.78
C GLY A 140 9.30 9.07 16.38
N ALA A 141 10.55 9.13 16.86
CA ALA A 141 11.50 10.17 16.52
C ALA A 141 12.10 10.01 15.10
N ILE A 142 12.33 8.77 14.65
CA ILE A 142 12.84 8.48 13.30
C ILE A 142 11.75 8.71 12.26
N VAL A 143 10.51 8.31 12.52
CA VAL A 143 9.36 8.57 11.63
C VAL A 143 9.02 10.06 11.59
N SER A 144 9.21 10.80 12.70
CA SER A 144 8.98 12.25 12.71
C SER A 144 10.07 13.07 12.00
N GLN A 145 11.20 12.46 11.63
CA GLN A 145 12.32 13.13 10.95
C GLN A 145 12.56 12.65 9.51
N ALA A 146 11.72 11.78 8.95
CA ALA A 146 11.69 11.62 7.50
C ALA A 146 11.44 13.00 6.85
N PRO A 147 12.12 13.37 5.77
CA PRO A 147 12.06 14.72 5.21
C PRO A 147 10.69 15.02 4.64
N LYS A 148 9.76 15.46 5.51
CA LYS A 148 8.39 15.85 5.13
C LYS A 148 8.39 16.92 4.03
N ASN A 149 9.38 17.82 4.03
CA ASN A 149 9.46 18.89 3.05
C ASN A 149 9.71 18.39 1.62
N ASN A 150 10.54 17.36 1.41
CA ASN A 150 10.84 16.88 0.06
C ASN A 150 9.66 16.10 -0.55
N LYS A 151 8.97 15.27 0.22
CA LYS A 151 7.81 14.51 -0.28
C LYS A 151 6.64 15.42 -0.62
N PHE A 152 6.32 16.39 0.24
CA PHE A 152 5.25 17.36 0.00
C PHE A 152 5.56 18.24 -1.23
N THR A 153 6.81 18.69 -1.39
CA THR A 153 7.24 19.48 -2.55
C THR A 153 7.15 18.65 -3.85
N GLU A 154 7.53 17.38 -3.79
CA GLU A 154 7.46 16.48 -4.95
C GLU A 154 6.00 16.17 -5.33
N GLN A 155 5.12 15.95 -4.36
CA GLN A 155 3.70 15.70 -4.60
C GLN A 155 3.01 16.94 -5.22
N ASN A 156 3.31 18.15 -4.72
CA ASN A 156 2.82 19.37 -5.32
C ASN A 156 3.28 19.55 -6.76
N ARG A 157 4.52 19.15 -7.06
CA ARG A 157 5.07 19.16 -8.43
C ARG A 157 4.30 18.20 -9.33
N ILE A 158 4.07 16.98 -8.87
CA ILE A 158 3.30 15.96 -9.61
C ILE A 158 1.89 16.48 -9.89
N GLN A 159 1.25 17.09 -8.89
CA GLN A 159 -0.08 17.65 -9.03
C GLN A 159 -0.14 18.76 -10.08
N TYR A 160 0.83 19.70 -10.03
CA TYR A 160 0.95 20.73 -11.05
C TYR A 160 1.12 20.15 -12.46
N GLN A 161 1.97 19.13 -12.60
CA GLN A 161 2.21 18.45 -13.88
C GLN A 161 0.97 17.67 -14.37
N LEU A 162 0.17 17.11 -13.45
CA LEU A 162 -1.11 16.48 -13.80
C LEU A 162 -2.13 17.50 -14.30
N GLU A 163 -2.19 18.69 -13.71
CA GLU A 163 -3.05 19.77 -14.19
C GLU A 163 -2.59 20.30 -15.56
N GLU A 164 -1.28 20.34 -15.80
CA GLU A 164 -0.73 20.68 -17.11
C GLU A 164 -1.09 19.61 -18.15
N LEU A 165 -0.98 18.34 -17.79
CA LEU A 165 -1.36 17.21 -18.66
C LEU A 165 -2.85 17.26 -19.01
N LYS A 166 -3.74 17.55 -18.06
CA LYS A 166 -5.19 17.72 -18.30
C LYS A 166 -5.50 18.89 -19.24
N ARG A 167 -4.67 19.95 -19.22
CA ARG A 167 -4.80 21.07 -20.18
C ARG A 167 -4.43 20.66 -21.59
N GLU A 168 -3.39 19.86 -21.75
CA GLU A 168 -2.93 19.32 -23.03
C GLU A 168 -3.86 18.20 -23.55
N ASP A 169 -4.41 17.39 -22.66
CA ASP A 169 -5.38 16.32 -22.97
C ASP A 169 -6.61 16.44 -22.07
N PRO A 170 -7.64 17.20 -22.50
CA PRO A 170 -8.87 17.40 -21.71
C PRO A 170 -9.65 16.11 -21.42
N TYR A 171 -9.37 15.02 -22.14
CA TYR A 171 -9.98 13.70 -21.91
C TYR A 171 -9.14 12.81 -20.97
N PHE A 172 -8.06 13.32 -20.40
CA PHE A 172 -7.29 12.58 -19.41
C PHE A 172 -8.04 12.52 -18.08
N SER A 173 -8.24 11.31 -17.58
CA SER A 173 -8.85 11.02 -16.27
C SER A 173 -7.89 10.21 -15.42
N ILE A 174 -7.54 10.71 -14.23
CA ILE A 174 -6.65 10.02 -13.29
C ILE A 174 -7.24 8.68 -12.86
N PRO A 175 -8.51 8.59 -12.39
CA PRO A 175 -9.11 7.31 -12.01
C PRO A 175 -9.07 6.30 -13.15
N LEU A 176 -9.48 6.72 -14.34
CA LEU A 176 -9.52 5.86 -15.52
C LEU A 176 -8.13 5.38 -15.95
N PHE A 177 -7.13 6.27 -15.89
CA PHE A 177 -5.75 5.92 -16.21
C PHE A 177 -5.18 4.91 -15.21
N LEU A 178 -5.44 5.08 -13.91
CA LEU A 178 -4.96 4.16 -12.89
C LEU A 178 -5.65 2.79 -12.99
N ASP A 179 -6.94 2.74 -13.29
CA ASP A 179 -7.64 1.49 -13.56
C ASP A 179 -7.06 0.78 -14.79
N PHE A 180 -6.80 1.53 -15.87
CA PHE A 180 -6.13 1.00 -17.06
C PHE A 180 -4.74 0.45 -16.73
N ALA A 181 -3.92 1.20 -15.99
CA ALA A 181 -2.57 0.79 -15.60
C ALA A 181 -2.60 -0.49 -14.74
N ASN A 182 -3.57 -0.60 -13.83
CA ASN A 182 -3.78 -1.80 -13.02
C ASN A 182 -4.15 -3.02 -13.88
N VAL A 183 -5.05 -2.86 -14.84
CA VAL A 183 -5.42 -3.94 -15.76
C VAL A 183 -4.23 -4.36 -16.63
N VAL A 184 -3.44 -3.42 -17.15
CA VAL A 184 -2.22 -3.73 -17.91
C VAL A 184 -1.22 -4.50 -17.04
N TYR A 185 -1.00 -4.08 -15.79
CA TYR A 185 -0.13 -4.76 -14.84
C TYR A 185 -0.58 -6.20 -14.59
N ALA A 186 -1.84 -6.41 -14.25
CA ALA A 186 -2.38 -7.75 -13.96
C ALA A 186 -2.28 -8.68 -15.19
N ARG A 187 -2.67 -8.18 -16.37
CA ARG A 187 -2.61 -8.95 -17.62
C ARG A 187 -1.19 -9.21 -18.11
N PHE A 188 -0.25 -8.32 -17.80
CA PHE A 188 1.17 -8.57 -18.09
C PHE A 188 1.63 -9.86 -17.39
N TYR A 189 1.43 -9.97 -16.09
CA TYR A 189 1.82 -11.16 -15.34
C TYR A 189 1.02 -12.40 -15.75
N GLU A 190 -0.27 -12.23 -16.06
CA GLU A 190 -1.10 -13.34 -16.52
C GLU A 190 -0.63 -13.90 -17.87
N TYR A 191 -0.15 -13.07 -18.80
CA TYR A 191 0.12 -13.44 -20.19
C TYR A 191 1.60 -13.51 -20.56
N VAL A 192 2.52 -12.98 -19.75
CA VAL A 192 3.94 -12.80 -20.13
C VAL A 192 4.63 -14.09 -20.61
N ASN A 193 4.20 -15.25 -20.10
CA ASN A 193 4.73 -16.56 -20.48
C ASN A 193 3.73 -17.42 -21.28
N LYS A 194 2.70 -16.80 -21.86
CA LYS A 194 1.65 -17.49 -22.60
C LYS A 194 1.50 -16.94 -24.02
N GLU A 195 0.77 -17.67 -24.85
CA GLU A 195 0.43 -17.24 -26.21
C GLU A 195 -0.47 -16.00 -26.24
N GLU A 196 -1.27 -15.81 -25.19
CA GLU A 196 -2.15 -14.65 -25.00
C GLU A 196 -1.39 -13.33 -24.87
N TRP A 197 -0.06 -13.35 -24.73
CA TRP A 197 0.76 -12.15 -24.78
C TRP A 197 0.43 -11.24 -25.97
N LYS A 198 0.12 -11.81 -27.12
CA LYS A 198 -0.27 -11.05 -28.32
C LYS A 198 -1.42 -10.06 -28.09
N TYR A 199 -2.27 -10.33 -27.11
CA TYR A 199 -3.38 -9.44 -26.76
C TYR A 199 -2.91 -8.16 -26.05
N LEU A 200 -1.67 -8.12 -25.56
CA LEU A 200 -1.05 -6.95 -24.96
C LEU A 200 -0.23 -6.09 -25.94
N ASN A 201 -0.07 -6.51 -27.17
CA ASN A 201 0.77 -5.81 -28.15
C ASN A 201 0.47 -4.29 -28.27
N PRO A 202 -0.78 -3.78 -28.21
CA PRO A 202 -1.05 -2.35 -28.26
C PRO A 202 -0.72 -1.60 -26.94
N PHE A 203 -0.58 -2.31 -25.83
CA PHE A 203 -0.53 -1.74 -24.48
C PHE A 203 0.82 -1.89 -23.79
N VAL A 204 1.68 -2.78 -24.27
CA VAL A 204 3.01 -3.02 -23.70
C VAL A 204 4.01 -3.23 -24.82
N LYS A 205 5.14 -2.53 -24.79
CA LYS A 205 6.24 -2.77 -25.72
C LYS A 205 6.82 -4.18 -25.52
N LYS A 206 7.18 -4.82 -26.63
CA LYS A 206 7.77 -6.18 -26.60
C LYS A 206 9.05 -6.23 -25.77
N GLU A 207 9.86 -5.18 -25.81
CA GLU A 207 11.13 -5.07 -25.07
C GLU A 207 10.91 -5.19 -23.56
N VAL A 208 9.76 -4.73 -23.04
CA VAL A 208 9.41 -4.90 -21.61
C VAL A 208 9.28 -6.37 -21.25
N LYS A 209 8.61 -7.16 -22.10
CA LYS A 209 8.52 -8.62 -21.96
C LYS A 209 9.89 -9.27 -22.03
N ASP A 210 10.66 -8.95 -23.06
CA ASP A 210 11.95 -9.59 -23.32
C ASP A 210 12.93 -9.35 -22.16
N VAL A 211 13.01 -8.12 -21.65
CA VAL A 211 13.83 -7.77 -20.47
C VAL A 211 13.33 -8.49 -19.20
N PHE A 212 12.03 -8.53 -18.99
CA PHE A 212 11.45 -9.21 -17.84
C PHE A 212 11.76 -10.71 -17.86
N GLN A 213 11.57 -11.40 -19.00
CA GLN A 213 11.83 -12.82 -19.15
C GLN A 213 13.32 -13.20 -19.02
N GLN A 214 14.25 -12.29 -19.36
CA GLN A 214 15.68 -12.50 -19.12
C GLN A 214 16.02 -12.50 -17.62
N GLN A 215 15.29 -11.72 -16.81
CA GLN A 215 15.53 -11.56 -15.38
C GLN A 215 14.70 -12.52 -14.52
N ASN A 216 13.55 -12.98 -15.01
CA ASN A 216 12.62 -13.84 -14.30
C ASN A 216 12.46 -15.19 -15.02
N ARG A 217 12.63 -16.29 -14.25
CA ARG A 217 12.55 -17.67 -14.76
C ARG A 217 11.28 -18.41 -14.33
N ALA A 218 10.30 -17.71 -13.78
CA ALA A 218 9.03 -18.31 -13.42
C ALA A 218 8.30 -18.82 -14.68
N GLU A 219 7.64 -19.95 -14.60
CA GLU A 219 6.81 -20.48 -15.70
C GLU A 219 5.45 -19.82 -15.78
N GLY A 220 4.95 -19.35 -14.65
CA GLY A 220 3.64 -18.70 -14.58
C GLY A 220 3.45 -17.93 -13.28
N PHE A 221 2.39 -17.16 -13.26
CA PHE A 221 2.03 -16.25 -12.17
C PHE A 221 0.56 -16.43 -11.80
N GLN A 222 0.28 -16.39 -10.51
CA GLN A 222 -1.08 -16.38 -9.96
C GLN A 222 -1.17 -15.41 -8.78
N GLU A 223 -2.40 -15.20 -8.27
CA GLU A 223 -2.67 -14.32 -7.14
C GLU A 223 -2.00 -12.95 -7.32
N ILE A 224 -2.14 -12.40 -8.52
CA ILE A 224 -1.60 -11.09 -8.87
C ILE A 224 -2.54 -10.04 -8.31
N VAL A 225 -2.11 -9.32 -7.29
CA VAL A 225 -2.90 -8.29 -6.61
C VAL A 225 -2.06 -7.06 -6.37
N VAL A 226 -2.59 -5.90 -6.73
CA VAL A 226 -1.97 -4.60 -6.49
C VAL A 226 -2.58 -4.01 -5.21
N GLY A 227 -1.79 -3.86 -4.16
CA GLY A 227 -2.21 -3.28 -2.89
C GLY A 227 -2.21 -1.75 -2.90
N ALA A 228 -1.25 -1.14 -3.61
CA ALA A 228 -1.23 0.31 -3.83
C ALA A 228 -0.74 0.65 -5.24
N ILE A 229 -1.32 1.70 -5.80
CA ILE A 229 -0.97 2.23 -7.11
C ILE A 229 -0.87 3.76 -7.03
N ASN A 230 0.28 4.32 -7.36
CA ASN A 230 0.54 5.76 -7.22
C ASN A 230 1.23 6.32 -8.46
N ILE A 231 0.81 7.51 -8.89
CA ILE A 231 1.58 8.30 -9.86
C ILE A 231 2.75 8.94 -9.12
N VAL A 232 3.96 8.62 -9.54
CA VAL A 232 5.19 9.11 -8.88
C VAL A 232 6.01 10.07 -9.75
N SER A 233 5.67 10.18 -11.04
CA SER A 233 6.26 11.18 -11.92
C SER A 233 5.34 11.42 -13.13
N VAL A 234 5.29 12.66 -13.58
CA VAL A 234 4.66 13.06 -14.84
C VAL A 234 5.66 13.90 -15.60
N HIS A 235 5.80 13.67 -16.88
CA HIS A 235 6.69 14.43 -17.74
C HIS A 235 6.04 14.68 -19.10
N LEU A 236 6.05 15.94 -19.53
CA LEU A 236 5.53 16.36 -20.82
C LEU A 236 6.70 16.76 -21.72
N THR A 237 6.88 16.03 -22.81
CA THR A 237 7.84 16.39 -23.85
C THR A 237 7.10 17.12 -25.00
N PRO A 238 7.79 17.66 -26.01
CA PRO A 238 7.13 18.21 -27.18
C PRO A 238 6.23 17.21 -27.92
N GLU A 239 6.58 15.92 -27.89
CA GLU A 239 5.96 14.86 -28.69
C GLU A 239 5.10 13.91 -27.86
N THR A 240 5.44 13.71 -26.58
CA THR A 240 4.82 12.68 -25.72
C THR A 240 4.40 13.18 -24.37
N MET A 241 3.45 12.48 -23.78
CA MET A 241 3.07 12.53 -22.37
C MET A 241 3.58 11.26 -21.71
N GLU A 242 4.25 11.38 -20.57
CA GLU A 242 4.86 10.28 -19.83
C GLU A 242 4.40 10.28 -18.39
N ILE A 243 3.96 9.15 -17.89
CA ILE A 243 3.55 8.95 -16.49
C ILE A 243 4.30 7.73 -15.95
N VAL A 244 4.95 7.90 -14.81
CA VAL A 244 5.51 6.77 -14.05
C VAL A 244 4.55 6.41 -12.93
N VAL A 245 4.12 5.16 -12.95
CA VAL A 245 3.25 4.57 -11.93
C VAL A 245 4.08 3.62 -11.08
N GLU A 246 3.96 3.75 -9.77
CA GLU A 246 4.51 2.82 -8.81
C GLU A 246 3.40 1.87 -8.34
N PHE A 247 3.66 0.58 -8.51
CA PHE A 247 2.82 -0.51 -8.04
C PHE A 247 3.46 -1.16 -6.82
N ASP A 248 2.70 -1.27 -5.74
CA ASP A 248 3.02 -2.14 -4.61
C ASP A 248 2.07 -3.34 -4.68
N GLY A 249 2.60 -4.48 -5.07
CA GLY A 249 1.78 -5.65 -5.35
C GLY A 249 2.41 -6.94 -4.87
N ASN A 250 1.60 -7.99 -4.89
CA ASN A 250 2.08 -9.33 -4.67
C ASN A 250 1.69 -10.26 -5.80
N ARG A 251 2.47 -11.33 -5.94
CA ARG A 251 2.22 -12.42 -6.88
C ARG A 251 2.78 -13.73 -6.38
N THR A 252 2.20 -14.82 -6.82
CA THR A 252 2.72 -16.18 -6.65
C THR A 252 3.37 -16.63 -7.95
N GLU A 253 4.63 -17.03 -7.91
CA GLU A 253 5.42 -17.53 -9.03
C GLU A 253 5.52 -19.05 -8.96
N PHE A 254 5.37 -19.75 -10.09
CA PHE A 254 5.55 -21.18 -10.22
C PHE A 254 6.84 -21.51 -10.95
N ASN A 255 7.52 -22.57 -10.51
CA ASN A 255 8.66 -23.14 -11.20
C ASN A 255 8.30 -24.46 -11.89
N LYS A 256 9.22 -24.96 -12.75
CA LYS A 256 9.05 -26.23 -13.49
C LYS A 256 8.80 -27.48 -12.62
N GLN A 257 9.17 -27.41 -11.35
CA GLN A 257 9.05 -28.51 -10.41
C GLN A 257 7.77 -28.41 -9.56
N GLY A 258 6.86 -27.46 -9.88
CA GLY A 258 5.61 -27.25 -9.14
C GLY A 258 5.81 -26.52 -7.81
N GLY A 259 6.99 -25.96 -7.53
CA GLY A 259 7.23 -25.12 -6.35
C GLY A 259 6.60 -23.75 -6.53
N GLU A 260 6.02 -23.23 -5.46
CA GLU A 260 5.40 -21.91 -5.40
C GLU A 260 6.25 -20.96 -4.54
N ASN A 261 6.48 -19.76 -5.04
CA ASN A 261 7.08 -18.67 -4.28
C ASN A 261 6.15 -17.45 -4.32
N ARG A 262 5.88 -16.87 -3.17
CA ARG A 262 5.09 -15.65 -3.05
C ARG A 262 6.01 -14.46 -2.86
N TRP A 263 5.80 -13.43 -3.67
CA TRP A 263 6.60 -12.23 -3.68
C TRP A 263 5.75 -10.99 -3.47
N ALA A 264 6.22 -10.08 -2.64
CA ALA A 264 5.79 -8.69 -2.63
C ALA A 264 6.84 -7.86 -3.37
N SER A 265 6.41 -6.96 -4.23
CA SER A 265 7.30 -6.12 -5.02
C SER A 265 6.81 -4.69 -5.12
N ILE A 266 7.75 -3.75 -5.14
CA ILE A 266 7.53 -2.38 -5.59
C ILE A 266 8.11 -2.27 -6.98
N GLU A 267 7.28 -1.83 -7.91
CA GLU A 267 7.63 -1.73 -9.33
C GLU A 267 7.28 -0.36 -9.87
N LYS A 268 8.15 0.20 -10.71
CA LYS A 268 7.88 1.44 -11.44
C LYS A 268 7.69 1.13 -12.92
N TRP A 269 6.53 1.49 -13.42
CA TRP A 269 6.14 1.33 -14.80
C TRP A 269 6.02 2.67 -15.46
N LYS A 270 6.72 2.89 -16.57
CA LYS A 270 6.61 4.09 -17.37
C LYS A 270 5.56 3.87 -18.46
N PHE A 271 4.50 4.65 -18.40
CA PHE A 271 3.48 4.74 -19.44
C PHE A 271 3.73 5.96 -20.31
N VAL A 272 3.55 5.80 -21.62
CA VAL A 272 3.78 6.84 -22.62
C VAL A 272 2.58 6.92 -23.57
N LYS A 273 2.28 8.12 -24.02
CA LYS A 273 1.28 8.39 -25.06
C LYS A 273 1.73 9.58 -25.90
N PRO A 274 1.60 9.54 -27.27
CA PRO A 274 1.81 10.72 -28.10
C PRO A 274 0.84 11.84 -27.75
N LYS A 275 1.30 13.11 -27.80
CA LYS A 275 0.46 14.27 -27.48
C LYS A 275 -0.74 14.44 -28.40
N ASN A 276 -0.59 14.10 -29.68
CA ASN A 276 -1.64 14.19 -30.69
C ASN A 276 -2.71 13.09 -30.58
N VAL A 277 -2.57 12.17 -29.63
CA VAL A 277 -3.54 11.10 -29.37
C VAL A 277 -4.35 11.48 -28.12
N PRO A 278 -5.67 11.74 -28.21
CA PRO A 278 -6.50 12.00 -27.03
C PRO A 278 -6.66 10.73 -26.19
N SER A 279 -6.84 10.89 -24.89
CA SER A 279 -7.17 9.76 -24.00
C SER A 279 -8.52 9.16 -24.37
N ASN A 280 -8.62 7.84 -24.28
CA ASN A 280 -9.82 7.10 -24.65
C ASN A 280 -10.90 7.17 -23.55
N PRO A 281 -12.20 7.09 -23.91
CA PRO A 281 -13.30 7.06 -22.96
C PRO A 281 -13.33 5.74 -22.16
N PRO A 282 -14.07 5.70 -21.03
CA PRO A 282 -14.14 4.54 -20.14
C PRO A 282 -14.42 3.21 -20.82
N GLN A 283 -15.29 3.18 -21.83
CA GLN A 283 -15.67 1.97 -22.55
C GLN A 283 -14.50 1.28 -23.26
N LYS A 284 -13.42 2.03 -23.57
CA LYS A 284 -12.22 1.51 -24.22
C LYS A 284 -11.05 1.28 -23.26
N MET A 285 -11.12 1.80 -22.04
CA MET A 285 -10.03 1.75 -21.07
C MET A 285 -10.27 0.81 -19.90
N GLN A 286 -11.50 0.67 -19.41
CA GLN A 286 -11.83 -0.16 -18.24
C GLN A 286 -11.63 -1.67 -18.44
N SER A 287 -11.61 -2.12 -19.68
CA SER A 287 -11.19 -3.48 -20.05
C SER A 287 -10.29 -3.34 -21.26
N LEU A 288 -9.21 -4.12 -21.37
CA LEU A 288 -8.34 -4.05 -22.53
C LEU A 288 -9.17 -4.33 -23.80
N CYS A 289 -9.56 -3.25 -24.47
CA CYS A 289 -10.28 -3.28 -25.73
C CYS A 289 -9.38 -2.80 -26.86
N CYS A 290 -9.67 -3.20 -28.07
CA CYS A 290 -8.98 -2.64 -29.23
C CYS A 290 -9.12 -1.11 -29.23
N PRO A 291 -8.04 -0.33 -29.17
CA PRO A 291 -8.11 1.13 -29.11
C PRO A 291 -8.80 1.75 -30.33
N ASN A 292 -8.80 1.04 -31.47
CA ASN A 292 -9.45 1.50 -32.69
C ASN A 292 -10.97 1.26 -32.66
N CYS A 293 -11.40 -0.01 -32.50
CA CYS A 293 -12.83 -0.35 -32.67
C CYS A 293 -13.60 -0.57 -31.36
N GLY A 294 -12.91 -0.66 -30.21
CA GLY A 294 -13.54 -0.91 -28.92
C GLY A 294 -13.95 -2.36 -28.65
N ALA A 295 -13.72 -3.29 -29.57
CA ALA A 295 -13.97 -4.72 -29.33
C ALA A 295 -12.95 -5.30 -28.33
N PRO A 296 -13.25 -6.42 -27.62
CA PRO A 296 -12.29 -7.07 -26.73
C PRO A 296 -10.93 -7.27 -27.40
N ALA A 297 -9.83 -7.05 -26.64
CA ALA A 297 -8.47 -7.12 -27.17
C ALA A 297 -8.13 -8.53 -27.64
N LYS A 298 -8.30 -8.79 -28.91
CA LYS A 298 -7.84 -10.00 -29.61
C LYS A 298 -7.00 -9.58 -30.81
N PHE A 299 -5.72 -9.86 -30.72
CA PHE A 299 -4.75 -9.49 -31.75
C PHE A 299 -3.97 -10.74 -32.17
N ASN A 300 -3.58 -10.79 -33.43
CA ASN A 300 -2.63 -11.78 -33.91
C ASN A 300 -1.17 -11.34 -33.60
N ASP A 301 -0.22 -12.16 -34.00
CA ASP A 301 1.21 -11.96 -33.67
C ASP A 301 1.80 -10.66 -34.27
N VAL A 302 1.21 -10.12 -35.34
CA VAL A 302 1.60 -8.84 -35.94
C VAL A 302 0.83 -7.64 -35.39
N GLY A 303 0.03 -7.82 -34.30
CA GLY A 303 -0.75 -6.75 -33.68
C GLY A 303 -1.98 -6.33 -34.47
N LYS A 304 -2.49 -7.17 -35.38
CA LYS A 304 -3.72 -6.93 -36.14
C LYS A 304 -4.92 -7.39 -35.34
N CYS A 305 -5.89 -6.49 -35.11
CA CYS A 305 -7.14 -6.81 -34.41
C CYS A 305 -8.01 -7.80 -35.22
N GLU A 306 -8.50 -8.85 -34.58
CA GLU A 306 -9.34 -9.87 -35.20
C GLU A 306 -10.72 -9.35 -35.63
N TYR A 307 -11.19 -8.25 -35.03
CA TYR A 307 -12.52 -7.68 -35.31
C TYR A 307 -12.46 -6.59 -36.41
N CYS A 308 -11.59 -5.60 -36.28
CA CYS A 308 -11.54 -4.49 -37.25
C CYS A 308 -10.44 -4.61 -38.29
N ASN A 309 -9.59 -5.64 -38.21
CA ASN A 309 -8.49 -5.91 -39.11
C ASN A 309 -7.39 -4.81 -39.19
N GLN A 310 -7.42 -3.81 -38.29
CA GLN A 310 -6.38 -2.79 -38.20
C GLN A 310 -5.20 -3.30 -37.39
N ILE A 311 -3.99 -2.95 -37.82
CA ILE A 311 -2.75 -3.13 -37.02
C ILE A 311 -2.70 -1.97 -36.05
N VAL A 312 -2.52 -2.27 -34.74
CA VAL A 312 -2.49 -1.28 -33.66
C VAL A 312 -1.14 -1.40 -32.94
N PRO A 313 -0.12 -0.66 -33.37
CA PRO A 313 1.17 -0.62 -32.65
C PRO A 313 1.01 0.04 -31.25
N PRO A 314 1.91 -0.26 -30.31
CA PRO A 314 1.93 0.43 -29.01
C PRO A 314 1.98 1.95 -29.19
N GLY A 315 1.13 2.67 -28.44
CA GLY A 315 1.11 4.13 -28.41
C GLY A 315 0.43 4.82 -29.58
N GLN A 316 0.02 4.13 -30.62
CA GLN A 316 -0.62 4.79 -31.77
C GLN A 316 -1.98 5.41 -31.43
N LEU A 317 -2.78 4.77 -30.58
CA LEU A 317 -4.15 5.17 -30.26
C LEU A 317 -4.44 5.21 -28.75
N GLN A 318 -3.45 4.96 -27.90
CA GLN A 318 -3.67 4.77 -26.47
C GLN A 318 -2.35 4.88 -25.68
N TRP A 319 -2.45 5.04 -24.35
CA TRP A 319 -1.36 4.82 -23.42
C TRP A 319 -0.79 3.40 -23.55
N TYR A 320 0.52 3.27 -23.43
CA TYR A 320 1.20 1.97 -23.41
C TYR A 320 2.35 1.97 -22.41
N ALA A 321 2.66 0.82 -21.83
CA ALA A 321 3.83 0.62 -20.99
C ALA A 321 5.11 0.53 -21.85
N GLU A 322 6.01 1.47 -21.62
CA GLU A 322 7.29 1.58 -22.33
C GLU A 322 8.42 0.85 -21.61
N SER A 323 8.41 0.88 -20.27
CA SER A 323 9.43 0.22 -19.47
C SER A 323 8.88 -0.20 -18.10
N LEU A 324 9.51 -1.21 -17.53
CA LEU A 324 9.28 -1.77 -16.22
C LEU A 324 10.60 -1.80 -15.46
N ARG A 325 10.59 -1.37 -14.19
CA ARG A 325 11.72 -1.51 -13.27
C ARG A 325 11.24 -2.03 -11.93
N ILE A 326 11.73 -3.18 -11.49
CA ILE A 326 11.54 -3.68 -10.14
C ILE A 326 12.44 -2.85 -9.19
N VAL A 327 11.84 -2.16 -8.24
CA VAL A 327 12.53 -1.32 -7.25
C VAL A 327 12.94 -2.16 -6.04
N SER A 328 12.02 -3.00 -5.57
CA SER A 328 12.27 -3.97 -4.51
C SER A 328 11.44 -5.21 -4.73
N ILE A 329 11.94 -6.34 -4.28
CA ILE A 329 11.23 -7.61 -4.25
C ILE A 329 11.64 -8.36 -3.00
N GLN A 330 10.66 -8.88 -2.27
CA GLN A 330 10.88 -9.66 -1.06
C GLN A 330 9.92 -10.83 -1.00
N GLN A 331 10.34 -11.90 -0.33
CA GLN A 331 9.45 -13.04 -0.16
C GLN A 331 8.28 -12.66 0.74
N PHE A 332 7.06 -12.91 0.25
CA PHE A 332 5.83 -12.58 0.95
C PHE A 332 5.35 -13.77 1.79
N SER A 333 5.21 -13.56 3.09
CA SER A 333 4.67 -14.56 4.01
C SER A 333 3.32 -14.11 4.55
N ILE A 334 2.33 -15.00 4.48
CA ILE A 334 0.99 -14.77 5.07
C ILE A 334 0.99 -15.11 6.58
N GLY A 335 2.14 -15.36 7.16
CA GLY A 335 2.26 -15.79 8.56
C GLY A 335 1.85 -14.75 9.60
N GLY A 336 1.84 -13.47 9.23
CA GLY A 336 1.53 -12.34 10.12
C GLY A 336 0.07 -11.88 10.14
N LEU A 337 -0.87 -12.61 9.51
CA LEU A 337 -2.30 -12.31 9.64
C LEU A 337 -2.70 -12.35 11.12
N GLY A 338 -3.15 -11.22 11.65
CA GLY A 338 -3.52 -11.09 13.05
C GLY A 338 -2.49 -10.40 13.94
N THR A 339 -1.32 -10.01 13.43
CA THR A 339 -0.41 -9.15 14.18
C THR A 339 -1.01 -7.75 14.30
N TYR A 340 -0.91 -7.19 15.50
CA TYR A 340 -1.36 -5.83 15.80
C TYR A 340 -0.28 -4.84 15.42
N ALA A 341 -0.54 -4.00 14.42
CA ALA A 341 0.33 -2.88 14.09
C ALA A 341 -0.19 -1.58 14.72
N PRO A 342 0.68 -0.75 15.32
CA PRO A 342 0.27 0.54 15.88
C PRO A 342 -0.18 1.50 14.77
N GLU A 343 -1.18 2.33 15.07
CA GLU A 343 -1.62 3.41 14.20
C GLU A 343 -0.65 4.59 14.30
N VAL A 344 0.18 4.75 13.29
CA VAL A 344 1.24 5.77 13.29
C VAL A 344 0.69 7.12 12.80
N GLY A 345 -0.24 7.10 11.85
CA GLY A 345 -0.74 8.28 11.14
C GLY A 345 -1.87 9.04 11.83
N THR A 346 -2.59 8.44 12.78
CA THR A 346 -3.80 9.02 13.39
C THR A 346 -3.60 10.41 14.00
N ASN A 347 -2.41 10.70 14.50
CA ASN A 347 -2.07 12.00 15.08
C ASN A 347 -1.47 13.00 14.06
N LEU A 348 -1.34 12.62 12.80
CA LEU A 348 -0.87 13.54 11.77
C LEU A 348 -1.98 14.56 11.44
N PRO A 349 -1.60 15.80 11.10
CA PRO A 349 -2.58 16.80 10.65
C PRO A 349 -3.25 16.35 9.36
N THR A 350 -4.52 16.71 9.18
CA THR A 350 -5.25 16.46 7.94
C THR A 350 -4.58 17.21 6.78
N VAL A 351 -4.34 16.50 5.68
CA VAL A 351 -3.76 17.07 4.46
C VAL A 351 -4.90 17.48 3.53
N PHE A 352 -5.09 18.78 3.35
CA PHE A 352 -6.09 19.34 2.44
C PHE A 352 -5.46 19.71 1.11
N HIS A 353 -6.21 19.50 0.02
CA HIS A 353 -5.82 20.01 -1.28
C HIS A 353 -5.82 21.56 -1.28
N PRO A 354 -4.74 22.23 -1.74
CA PRO A 354 -4.63 23.69 -1.65
C PRO A 354 -5.78 24.45 -2.32
N ASN A 355 -6.34 23.91 -3.39
CA ASN A 355 -7.41 24.51 -4.18
C ASN A 355 -8.81 24.00 -3.84
N LEU A 356 -8.99 23.29 -2.72
CA LEU A 356 -10.24 22.61 -2.39
C LEU A 356 -11.46 23.55 -2.46
N GLU A 357 -11.36 24.75 -1.91
CA GLU A 357 -12.49 25.69 -1.85
C GLU A 357 -12.88 26.21 -3.26
N ASN A 358 -11.91 26.45 -4.14
CA ASN A 358 -12.21 26.87 -5.52
C ASN A 358 -12.86 25.72 -6.30
N ILE A 359 -12.42 24.47 -6.08
CA ILE A 359 -12.99 23.31 -6.74
C ILE A 359 -14.42 23.06 -6.21
N LYS A 360 -14.68 23.29 -4.91
CA LYS A 360 -16.04 23.24 -4.36
C LYS A 360 -17.00 24.21 -5.06
N LEU A 361 -16.55 25.40 -5.45
CA LEU A 361 -17.37 26.34 -6.20
C LEU A 361 -17.74 25.79 -7.58
N ALA A 362 -16.78 25.23 -8.31
CA ALA A 362 -17.05 24.59 -9.61
C ALA A 362 -18.02 23.40 -9.49
N PHE A 363 -17.92 22.62 -8.41
CA PHE A 363 -18.90 21.56 -8.12
C PHE A 363 -20.27 22.13 -7.74
N ALA A 364 -20.33 23.23 -6.99
CA ALA A 364 -21.60 23.84 -6.59
C ALA A 364 -22.41 24.28 -7.81
N GLU A 365 -21.79 24.93 -8.79
CA GLU A 365 -22.44 25.30 -10.05
C GLU A 365 -23.06 24.09 -10.76
N LYS A 366 -22.37 22.95 -10.74
CA LYS A 366 -22.83 21.70 -11.33
C LYS A 366 -23.95 21.02 -10.54
N HIS A 367 -23.98 21.20 -9.23
CA HIS A 367 -24.92 20.55 -8.30
C HIS A 367 -25.96 21.53 -7.74
N ASN A 368 -26.54 22.39 -8.60
CA ASN A 368 -27.60 23.33 -8.27
C ASN A 368 -27.26 24.33 -7.15
N ASN A 369 -25.99 24.63 -6.94
CA ASN A 369 -25.47 25.53 -5.89
C ASN A 369 -25.88 25.13 -4.47
N ASP A 370 -26.07 23.84 -4.20
CA ASP A 370 -26.34 23.34 -2.86
C ASP A 370 -25.09 23.41 -1.97
N ALA A 371 -25.01 24.40 -1.13
CA ALA A 371 -23.90 24.59 -0.17
C ALA A 371 -23.84 23.48 0.89
N THR A 372 -24.92 22.72 1.09
CA THR A 372 -25.00 21.65 2.09
C THR A 372 -24.64 20.28 1.52
N TYR A 373 -24.52 20.16 0.21
CA TYR A 373 -24.33 18.89 -0.50
C TYR A 373 -23.23 18.02 0.10
N TRP A 374 -22.03 18.56 0.31
CA TRP A 374 -20.90 17.79 0.83
C TRP A 374 -21.10 17.34 2.28
N ASN A 375 -21.74 18.19 3.12
CA ASN A 375 -22.05 17.81 4.50
C ASN A 375 -23.09 16.69 4.53
N HIS A 376 -24.12 16.81 3.69
CA HIS A 376 -25.15 15.78 3.54
C HIS A 376 -24.54 14.47 3.01
N TRP A 377 -23.70 14.53 1.96
CA TRP A 377 -23.01 13.39 1.39
C TRP A 377 -22.11 12.67 2.40
N MET A 378 -21.32 13.40 3.18
CA MET A 378 -20.47 12.81 4.23
C MET A 378 -21.29 12.14 5.33
N GLU A 379 -22.39 12.74 5.75
CA GLU A 379 -23.21 12.23 6.84
C GLU A 379 -24.07 11.01 6.42
N TYR A 380 -24.73 11.10 5.28
CA TYR A 380 -25.72 10.11 4.86
C TYR A 380 -25.23 9.09 3.85
N PHE A 381 -24.06 9.29 3.24
CA PHE A 381 -23.45 8.31 2.35
C PHE A 381 -22.12 7.79 2.90
N VAL A 382 -21.12 8.66 3.15
CA VAL A 382 -19.77 8.20 3.52
C VAL A 382 -19.75 7.46 4.84
N LYS A 383 -20.34 8.01 5.90
CA LYS A 383 -20.38 7.36 7.23
C LYS A 383 -21.10 6.02 7.20
N PRO A 384 -22.31 5.88 6.63
CA PRO A 384 -22.96 4.60 6.50
C PRO A 384 -22.17 3.61 5.62
N ALA A 385 -21.67 4.02 4.45
CA ALA A 385 -20.88 3.17 3.57
C ALA A 385 -19.61 2.64 4.27
N PHE A 386 -18.93 3.51 5.04
CA PHE A 386 -17.77 3.11 5.84
C PHE A 386 -18.13 2.00 6.85
N LYS A 387 -19.23 2.14 7.57
CA LYS A 387 -19.69 1.14 8.54
C LYS A 387 -20.09 -0.17 7.87
N GLU A 388 -20.84 -0.10 6.77
CA GLU A 388 -21.30 -1.29 6.03
C GLU A 388 -20.14 -2.07 5.41
N ILE A 389 -19.16 -1.39 4.81
CA ILE A 389 -17.98 -2.04 4.23
C ILE A 389 -17.14 -2.75 5.31
N ASN A 390 -16.91 -2.10 6.47
CA ASN A 390 -16.18 -2.71 7.57
C ASN A 390 -16.97 -3.85 8.24
N PHE A 391 -18.31 -3.73 8.33
CA PHE A 391 -19.17 -4.81 8.79
C PHE A 391 -19.08 -6.02 7.84
N ALA A 392 -19.22 -5.79 6.53
CA ALA A 392 -19.13 -6.84 5.52
C ALA A 392 -17.77 -7.54 5.53
N TRP A 393 -16.67 -6.79 5.74
CA TRP A 393 -15.34 -7.33 5.98
C TRP A 393 -15.32 -8.25 7.19
N SER A 394 -15.78 -7.76 8.33
CA SER A 394 -15.72 -8.44 9.62
C SER A 394 -16.47 -9.78 9.63
N TYR A 395 -17.58 -9.86 8.88
CA TYR A 395 -18.42 -11.05 8.79
C TYR A 395 -18.26 -11.86 7.51
N ASN A 396 -17.26 -11.51 6.66
CA ASN A 396 -17.01 -12.14 5.37
C ASN A 396 -18.26 -12.16 4.46
N LYS A 397 -18.99 -11.04 4.46
CA LYS A 397 -20.19 -10.80 3.63
C LYS A 397 -19.93 -9.73 2.56
N TYR A 398 -18.75 -9.76 1.98
CA TYR A 398 -18.24 -8.67 1.14
C TYR A 398 -19.02 -8.49 -0.16
N GLU A 399 -19.73 -9.53 -0.58
CA GLU A 399 -20.68 -9.49 -1.68
C GLU A 399 -21.85 -8.52 -1.45
N THR A 400 -22.27 -8.29 -0.20
CA THR A 400 -23.40 -7.40 0.10
C THR A 400 -23.09 -5.93 -0.15
N VAL A 401 -21.81 -5.56 -0.16
CA VAL A 401 -21.33 -4.19 -0.40
C VAL A 401 -20.68 -4.01 -1.77
N ARG A 402 -20.85 -4.99 -2.66
CA ARG A 402 -20.19 -4.99 -3.98
C ARG A 402 -20.46 -3.74 -4.80
N HIS A 403 -21.66 -3.18 -4.72
CA HIS A 403 -22.09 -1.97 -5.42
C HIS A 403 -21.42 -0.69 -4.90
N LEU A 404 -20.86 -0.71 -3.69
CA LEU A 404 -20.14 0.42 -3.09
C LEU A 404 -18.65 0.44 -3.45
N LEU A 405 -18.14 -0.62 -4.11
CA LEU A 405 -16.72 -0.84 -4.32
C LEU A 405 -16.38 -0.87 -5.81
N SER A 406 -15.29 -0.20 -6.18
CA SER A 406 -14.65 -0.44 -7.48
C SER A 406 -14.14 -1.87 -7.57
N ASP A 407 -13.87 -2.33 -8.79
CA ASP A 407 -13.30 -3.65 -9.01
C ASP A 407 -11.93 -3.77 -8.29
N TYR A 408 -11.13 -2.72 -8.35
CA TYR A 408 -9.82 -2.64 -7.69
C TYR A 408 -9.88 -2.86 -6.17
N VAL A 409 -10.72 -2.11 -5.46
CA VAL A 409 -10.86 -2.25 -3.98
C VAL A 409 -11.42 -3.62 -3.63
N PHE A 410 -12.39 -4.11 -4.42
CA PHE A 410 -13.00 -5.42 -4.21
C PHE A 410 -11.99 -6.57 -4.36
N GLU A 411 -11.11 -6.50 -5.36
CA GLU A 411 -10.07 -7.52 -5.59
C GLU A 411 -9.04 -7.58 -4.46
N ILE A 412 -8.57 -6.42 -3.97
CA ILE A 412 -7.62 -6.36 -2.84
C ILE A 412 -8.23 -6.98 -1.59
N HIS A 413 -9.43 -6.56 -1.23
CA HIS A 413 -10.09 -7.04 -0.02
C HIS A 413 -10.48 -8.51 -0.17
N GLY A 414 -10.92 -8.94 -1.35
CA GLY A 414 -11.21 -10.33 -1.67
C GLY A 414 -10.00 -11.24 -1.50
N PHE A 415 -8.80 -10.77 -1.89
CA PHE A 415 -7.56 -11.49 -1.65
C PHE A 415 -7.33 -11.73 -0.16
N TRP A 416 -7.42 -10.70 0.67
CA TRP A 416 -7.19 -10.83 2.11
C TRP A 416 -8.25 -11.70 2.79
N LEU A 417 -9.53 -11.52 2.47
CA LEU A 417 -10.62 -12.36 2.99
C LEU A 417 -10.43 -13.84 2.64
N LYS A 418 -9.96 -14.12 1.41
CA LYS A 418 -9.59 -15.47 1.00
C LYS A 418 -8.46 -16.02 1.89
N LYS A 419 -7.42 -15.21 2.18
CA LYS A 419 -6.30 -15.63 3.03
C LYS A 419 -6.72 -15.86 4.49
N TYR A 420 -7.61 -15.03 5.04
CA TYR A 420 -8.22 -15.28 6.35
C TYR A 420 -8.99 -16.61 6.37
N LYS A 421 -9.80 -16.87 5.34
CA LYS A 421 -10.56 -18.11 5.21
C LYS A 421 -9.66 -19.35 5.11
N GLU A 422 -8.60 -19.29 4.29
CA GLU A 422 -7.60 -20.37 4.16
C GLU A 422 -6.94 -20.70 5.50
N LYS A 423 -6.70 -19.71 6.35
CA LYS A 423 -6.12 -19.85 7.69
C LYS A 423 -7.16 -20.14 8.78
N ARG A 424 -8.45 -20.28 8.44
CA ARG A 424 -9.56 -20.45 9.38
C ARG A 424 -9.62 -19.34 10.43
N MET A 425 -9.39 -18.11 10.00
CA MET A 425 -9.35 -16.91 10.84
C MET A 425 -10.41 -15.91 10.38
N ALA A 426 -10.75 -14.97 11.25
CA ALA A 426 -11.54 -13.80 10.93
C ALA A 426 -10.98 -12.57 11.68
N ASN A 427 -10.89 -11.44 10.99
CA ASN A 427 -10.67 -10.15 11.64
C ASN A 427 -12.03 -9.56 12.00
N ARG A 428 -12.20 -9.18 13.27
CA ARG A 428 -13.42 -8.63 13.84
C ARG A 428 -13.26 -7.16 14.12
N LEU A 429 -14.17 -6.37 13.60
CA LEU A 429 -14.25 -4.92 13.79
C LEU A 429 -15.61 -4.63 14.46
N GLU A 430 -15.64 -4.62 15.78
CA GLU A 430 -16.86 -4.43 16.54
C GLU A 430 -16.99 -2.99 17.06
N LYS A 431 -18.22 -2.55 17.31
CA LYS A 431 -18.52 -1.21 17.84
C LYS A 431 -17.86 -0.09 17.02
N MET A 432 -17.98 -0.19 15.68
CA MET A 432 -17.42 0.79 14.76
C MET A 432 -18.11 2.15 14.93
N GLU A 433 -17.34 3.16 15.30
CA GLU A 433 -17.81 4.54 15.45
C GLU A 433 -17.01 5.48 14.55
N VAL A 434 -17.68 6.39 13.86
CA VAL A 434 -17.09 7.45 13.05
C VAL A 434 -17.27 8.76 13.78
N SER A 435 -16.18 9.31 14.32
CA SER A 435 -16.19 10.55 15.09
C SER A 435 -16.20 11.78 14.20
N LYS A 436 -15.49 11.73 13.05
CA LYS A 436 -15.35 12.87 12.13
C LYS A 436 -15.11 12.39 10.70
N VAL A 437 -15.65 13.11 9.72
CA VAL A 437 -15.32 12.99 8.30
C VAL A 437 -14.96 14.37 7.78
N GLU A 438 -13.84 14.49 7.09
CA GLU A 438 -13.34 15.74 6.50
C GLU A 438 -13.18 15.57 5.00
N LEU A 439 -13.83 16.39 4.21
CA LEU A 439 -13.59 16.46 2.77
C LEU A 439 -12.23 17.14 2.54
N VAL A 440 -11.30 16.44 1.91
CA VAL A 440 -9.90 16.90 1.79
C VAL A 440 -9.48 17.20 0.36
N LYS A 441 -10.10 16.54 -0.64
CA LYS A 441 -9.79 16.75 -2.05
C LYS A 441 -11.02 16.51 -2.90
N LEU A 442 -11.18 17.33 -3.90
CA LEU A 442 -12.12 17.16 -5.01
C LEU A 442 -11.33 17.23 -6.32
N ASP A 443 -11.73 16.43 -7.27
CA ASP A 443 -11.22 16.47 -8.64
C ASP A 443 -12.37 16.24 -9.61
N LEU A 444 -12.35 16.97 -10.73
CA LEU A 444 -13.35 16.90 -11.79
C LEU A 444 -12.62 16.77 -13.12
N ASP A 445 -12.89 15.72 -13.84
CA ASP A 445 -12.39 15.52 -15.19
C ASP A 445 -13.53 15.27 -16.20
N ALA A 446 -13.20 14.92 -17.44
CA ALA A 446 -14.20 14.72 -18.51
C ALA A 446 -15.15 13.54 -18.23
N PHE A 447 -14.77 12.59 -17.39
CA PHE A 447 -15.50 11.35 -17.16
C PHE A 447 -15.92 11.13 -15.72
N TYR A 448 -15.15 11.64 -14.76
CA TYR A 448 -15.35 11.36 -13.33
C TYR A 448 -15.30 12.60 -12.46
N GLU A 449 -16.08 12.55 -11.42
CA GLU A 449 -15.96 13.33 -10.21
C GLU A 449 -15.28 12.44 -9.16
N SER A 450 -14.26 12.97 -8.49
CA SER A 450 -13.56 12.27 -7.41
C SER A 450 -13.63 13.09 -6.14
N ALA A 451 -13.97 12.45 -5.02
CA ALA A 451 -14.00 13.08 -3.71
C ALA A 451 -13.20 12.24 -2.72
N THR A 452 -12.17 12.83 -2.10
CA THR A 452 -11.41 12.17 -1.04
C THR A 452 -11.79 12.77 0.30
N VAL A 453 -12.06 11.90 1.26
CA VAL A 453 -12.36 12.26 2.64
C VAL A 453 -11.35 11.62 3.58
N ARG A 454 -11.01 12.31 4.69
CA ARG A 454 -10.34 11.70 5.83
C ARG A 454 -11.39 11.29 6.85
N ILE A 455 -11.40 10.01 7.22
CA ILE A 455 -12.35 9.43 8.18
C ILE A 455 -11.62 9.16 9.48
N HIS A 456 -12.15 9.69 10.59
CA HIS A 456 -11.68 9.42 11.95
C HIS A 456 -12.64 8.42 12.58
N ALA A 457 -12.13 7.26 12.97
CA ALA A 457 -12.96 6.18 13.48
C ALA A 457 -12.32 5.49 14.68
N SER A 458 -13.13 4.71 15.38
CA SER A 458 -12.69 3.77 16.41
C SER A 458 -13.48 2.48 16.33
N CYS A 459 -12.86 1.37 16.72
CA CYS A 459 -13.51 0.08 16.83
C CYS A 459 -12.74 -0.84 17.80
N ILE A 460 -13.39 -1.89 18.25
CA ILE A 460 -12.72 -3.04 18.86
C ILE A 460 -12.18 -3.90 17.73
N ASP A 461 -10.85 -3.92 17.56
CA ASP A 461 -10.17 -4.59 16.45
C ASP A 461 -9.36 -5.78 16.95
N TYR A 462 -9.74 -6.99 16.51
CA TYR A 462 -9.04 -8.21 16.84
C TYR A 462 -9.19 -9.27 15.75
N THR A 463 -8.21 -10.17 15.70
CA THR A 463 -8.25 -11.35 14.84
C THR A 463 -8.37 -12.60 15.70
N GLU A 464 -9.29 -13.47 15.32
CA GLU A 464 -9.52 -14.75 16.01
C GLU A 464 -9.59 -15.91 15.01
N MET A 465 -9.28 -17.10 15.51
CA MET A 465 -9.60 -18.34 14.82
C MET A 465 -11.12 -18.56 14.81
N LEU A 466 -11.64 -19.34 13.87
CA LEU A 466 -13.09 -19.63 13.80
C LEU A 466 -13.65 -20.31 15.05
N GLU A 467 -12.79 -21.00 15.81
CA GLU A 467 -13.11 -21.57 17.12
C GLU A 467 -13.04 -20.55 18.29
N GLY A 468 -12.83 -19.27 18.01
CA GLY A 468 -12.88 -18.18 19.01
C GLY A 468 -11.56 -17.85 19.72
N ARG A 469 -10.45 -18.56 19.41
CA ARG A 469 -9.13 -18.30 19.99
C ARG A 469 -8.55 -16.99 19.42
N LEU A 470 -8.23 -16.05 20.30
CA LEU A 470 -7.59 -14.79 19.93
C LEU A 470 -6.21 -15.05 19.30
N VAL A 471 -5.94 -14.43 18.16
CA VAL A 471 -4.66 -14.47 17.44
C VAL A 471 -3.91 -13.14 17.61
N GLY A 472 -4.62 -12.02 17.52
CA GLY A 472 -4.03 -10.68 17.73
C GLY A 472 -5.09 -9.61 17.92
N GLY A 473 -4.67 -8.41 18.30
CA GLY A 473 -5.57 -7.30 18.61
C GLY A 473 -6.12 -7.32 20.04
N ASP A 474 -7.14 -6.53 20.32
CA ASP A 474 -7.72 -6.39 21.66
C ASP A 474 -9.26 -6.48 21.61
N LYS A 475 -9.84 -7.42 22.39
CA LYS A 475 -11.31 -7.59 22.49
C LYS A 475 -12.00 -6.61 23.44
N LYS A 476 -11.25 -5.75 24.14
CA LYS A 476 -11.78 -4.89 25.20
C LYS A 476 -11.60 -3.40 24.91
N ASN A 477 -10.40 -3.03 24.46
CA ASN A 477 -10.04 -1.63 24.29
C ASN A 477 -10.26 -1.19 22.85
N PRO A 478 -10.88 0.00 22.63
CA PRO A 478 -11.06 0.53 21.30
C PRO A 478 -9.72 0.97 20.70
N ARG A 479 -9.55 0.69 19.43
CA ARG A 479 -8.48 1.22 18.59
C ARG A 479 -8.99 2.46 17.86
N TYR A 480 -8.22 3.54 17.89
CA TYR A 480 -8.50 4.78 17.17
C TYR A 480 -7.62 4.83 15.93
N PHE A 481 -8.20 5.21 14.80
CA PHE A 481 -7.48 5.27 13.52
C PHE A 481 -8.09 6.29 12.57
N THR A 482 -7.31 6.65 11.54
CA THR A 482 -7.75 7.50 10.44
C THR A 482 -7.34 6.90 9.11
N GLU A 483 -8.15 7.15 8.09
CA GLU A 483 -7.91 6.69 6.72
C GLU A 483 -8.43 7.72 5.72
N TYR A 484 -7.76 7.82 4.57
CA TYR A 484 -8.24 8.60 3.42
C TYR A 484 -8.96 7.68 2.44
N TRP A 485 -10.24 7.95 2.22
CA TRP A 485 -11.09 7.21 1.29
C TRP A 485 -11.42 8.07 0.09
N THR A 486 -11.08 7.60 -1.11
CA THR A 486 -11.40 8.28 -2.38
C THR A 486 -12.56 7.58 -3.06
N PHE A 487 -13.64 8.32 -3.24
CA PHE A 487 -14.81 7.90 -3.99
C PHE A 487 -14.80 8.52 -5.38
N VAL A 488 -15.33 7.79 -6.36
CA VAL A 488 -15.50 8.27 -7.72
C VAL A 488 -16.93 8.10 -8.19
N ARG A 489 -17.39 9.02 -9.03
CA ARG A 489 -18.67 8.97 -9.70
C ARG A 489 -18.53 9.48 -11.14
N ASN A 490 -19.35 9.00 -12.06
CA ASN A 490 -19.38 9.52 -13.42
C ASN A 490 -19.75 11.02 -13.43
N ALA A 491 -18.99 11.81 -14.17
CA ALA A 491 -19.18 13.26 -14.25
C ALA A 491 -20.57 13.69 -14.80
N ASN A 492 -21.23 12.81 -15.52
CA ASN A 492 -22.58 13.02 -16.06
C ASN A 492 -23.67 12.32 -15.26
N ALA A 493 -23.35 11.78 -14.07
CA ALA A 493 -24.38 11.18 -13.22
C ALA A 493 -25.43 12.23 -12.83
N GLN A 494 -26.68 11.97 -13.15
CA GLN A 494 -27.78 12.93 -12.98
C GLN A 494 -28.35 12.96 -11.56
N THR A 495 -27.89 12.10 -10.65
CA THR A 495 -28.46 11.97 -9.31
C THR A 495 -27.71 12.82 -8.30
N ASN A 496 -28.39 13.81 -7.75
CA ASN A 496 -27.97 14.57 -6.57
C ASN A 496 -28.39 13.89 -5.25
N GLU A 497 -29.11 12.77 -5.34
CA GLU A 497 -29.65 12.06 -4.19
C GLU A 497 -28.64 11.05 -3.65
N VAL A 498 -28.59 10.95 -2.32
CA VAL A 498 -27.89 9.86 -1.62
C VAL A 498 -28.73 8.60 -1.82
N HIS A 499 -28.18 7.63 -2.57
CA HIS A 499 -28.87 6.36 -2.79
C HIS A 499 -28.94 5.52 -1.53
N ASP A 500 -30.02 4.77 -1.39
CA ASP A 500 -30.13 3.70 -0.41
C ASP A 500 -29.00 2.68 -0.60
N LEU A 501 -28.23 2.42 0.44
CA LEU A 501 -27.09 1.49 0.42
C LEU A 501 -27.51 0.03 0.27
N HIS A 502 -28.79 -0.28 0.33
CA HIS A 502 -29.33 -1.64 0.23
C HIS A 502 -30.04 -1.91 -1.11
N SER A 503 -29.94 -0.99 -2.05
CA SER A 503 -30.59 -1.12 -3.35
C SER A 503 -29.63 -0.84 -4.50
N CYS A 504 -29.94 -1.42 -5.66
CA CYS A 504 -29.20 -1.16 -6.89
C CYS A 504 -29.33 0.31 -7.28
N PRO A 505 -28.22 1.06 -7.47
CA PRO A 505 -28.27 2.49 -7.77
C PRO A 505 -28.87 2.82 -9.15
N ASN A 506 -29.07 1.83 -10.01
CA ASN A 506 -29.71 2.01 -11.32
C ASN A 506 -31.22 1.72 -11.31
N CYS A 507 -31.65 0.63 -10.65
CA CYS A 507 -33.04 0.16 -10.77
C CYS A 507 -33.77 -0.02 -9.44
N GLY A 508 -33.13 0.23 -8.30
CA GLY A 508 -33.75 0.07 -6.99
C GLY A 508 -33.96 -1.38 -6.52
N ALA A 509 -33.54 -2.39 -7.30
CA ALA A 509 -33.66 -3.78 -6.87
C ALA A 509 -32.73 -4.06 -5.66
N PRO A 510 -33.12 -4.98 -4.73
CA PRO A 510 -32.31 -5.35 -3.58
C PRO A 510 -30.90 -5.80 -3.95
N VAL A 511 -29.90 -5.44 -3.13
CA VAL A 511 -28.46 -5.73 -3.39
C VAL A 511 -28.12 -7.21 -3.37
N GLU A 512 -28.93 -8.06 -2.75
CA GLU A 512 -28.78 -9.52 -2.76
C GLU A 512 -28.84 -10.11 -4.17
N LYS A 513 -29.38 -9.38 -5.13
CA LYS A 513 -29.38 -9.74 -6.55
C LYS A 513 -28.11 -9.29 -7.29
N MET A 514 -27.17 -8.65 -6.59
CA MET A 514 -25.90 -8.21 -7.16
C MET A 514 -24.93 -9.40 -7.27
N GLY A 515 -24.41 -9.65 -8.47
CA GLY A 515 -23.36 -10.65 -8.66
C GLY A 515 -21.98 -10.14 -8.18
N MET A 516 -21.06 -11.07 -7.93
CA MET A 516 -19.65 -10.74 -7.58
C MET A 516 -18.96 -9.87 -8.64
N SER A 517 -19.39 -9.96 -9.90
CA SER A 517 -18.92 -9.10 -10.99
C SER A 517 -19.39 -7.63 -10.88
N GLY A 518 -20.26 -7.30 -9.91
CA GLY A 518 -20.88 -5.99 -9.80
C GLY A 518 -21.96 -5.70 -10.83
N ILE A 519 -22.52 -6.76 -11.41
CA ILE A 519 -23.65 -6.67 -12.36
C ILE A 519 -24.93 -6.99 -11.60
N CYS A 520 -25.91 -6.08 -11.70
CA CYS A 520 -27.22 -6.27 -11.10
C CYS A 520 -27.99 -7.36 -11.85
N GLY A 521 -28.46 -8.40 -11.15
CA GLY A 521 -29.25 -9.49 -11.74
C GLY A 521 -30.65 -9.09 -12.21
N SER A 522 -31.12 -7.88 -11.84
CA SER A 522 -32.43 -7.37 -12.26
C SER A 522 -32.37 -6.50 -13.51
N CYS A 523 -31.38 -5.60 -13.62
CA CYS A 523 -31.29 -4.66 -14.76
C CYS A 523 -30.05 -4.87 -15.63
N ASN A 524 -29.19 -5.82 -15.31
CA ASN A 524 -27.93 -6.13 -15.99
C ASN A 524 -26.91 -4.96 -16.06
N ALA A 525 -27.13 -3.88 -15.30
CA ALA A 525 -26.17 -2.78 -15.22
C ALA A 525 -24.97 -3.15 -14.36
N LYS A 526 -23.76 -2.80 -14.84
CA LYS A 526 -22.54 -2.86 -14.02
C LYS A 526 -22.47 -1.60 -13.17
N VAL A 527 -22.63 -1.73 -11.86
CA VAL A 527 -22.79 -0.59 -10.95
C VAL A 527 -21.49 -0.16 -10.25
N THR A 528 -20.40 -0.90 -10.44
CA THR A 528 -19.10 -0.69 -9.76
C THR A 528 -18.18 0.32 -10.45
N THR A 529 -18.64 0.92 -11.53
CA THR A 529 -17.89 1.86 -12.37
C THR A 529 -18.15 3.33 -12.02
N GLY A 530 -18.94 3.60 -10.98
CA GLY A 530 -19.36 4.95 -10.62
C GLY A 530 -20.42 5.56 -11.54
N THR A 531 -20.94 4.83 -12.53
CA THR A 531 -21.91 5.36 -13.51
C THR A 531 -23.21 5.84 -12.86
N PHE A 532 -23.67 5.18 -11.80
CA PHE A 532 -24.99 5.41 -11.21
C PHE A 532 -24.92 6.03 -9.81
N SER A 533 -23.82 5.84 -9.09
CA SER A 533 -23.61 6.35 -7.74
C SER A 533 -22.13 6.44 -7.43
N TRP A 534 -21.79 7.04 -6.29
CA TRP A 534 -20.44 7.03 -5.74
C TRP A 534 -19.99 5.60 -5.42
N VAL A 535 -18.78 5.26 -5.83
CA VAL A 535 -18.12 3.99 -5.47
C VAL A 535 -16.75 4.28 -4.85
N LEU A 536 -16.37 3.49 -3.86
CA LEU A 536 -15.05 3.57 -3.24
C LEU A 536 -14.00 3.04 -4.21
N ALA A 537 -13.14 3.92 -4.68
CA ALA A 537 -12.09 3.61 -5.65
C ALA A 537 -10.73 3.35 -5.00
N ARG A 538 -10.47 3.94 -3.82
CA ARG A 538 -9.18 3.80 -3.13
C ARG A 538 -9.30 4.03 -1.64
N ILE A 539 -8.49 3.28 -0.87
CA ILE A 539 -8.20 3.53 0.54
C ILE A 539 -6.70 3.82 0.66
N THR A 540 -6.35 4.92 1.31
CA THR A 540 -4.95 5.34 1.50
C THR A 540 -4.70 5.58 2.98
N GLN A 541 -3.62 5.02 3.49
CA GLN A 541 -3.22 5.23 4.88
C GLN A 541 -2.63 6.63 5.07
N ASP A 542 -2.73 7.17 6.28
CA ASP A 542 -2.24 8.51 6.61
C ASP A 542 -0.77 8.75 6.28
N GLU A 543 0.07 7.72 6.48
CA GLU A 543 1.52 7.81 6.29
C GLU A 543 1.94 8.00 4.83
N VAL A 544 1.05 7.61 3.91
CA VAL A 544 1.31 7.64 2.46
C VAL A 544 0.37 8.56 1.69
N TYR A 545 -0.53 9.27 2.39
CA TYR A 545 -1.38 10.28 1.77
C TYR A 545 -0.71 11.67 1.84
N TYR A 546 -0.59 12.32 0.69
CA TYR A 546 0.08 13.63 0.57
C TYR A 546 -0.77 14.70 -0.15
N GLY A 547 -2.07 14.41 -0.44
CA GLY A 547 -2.99 15.32 -1.10
C GLY A 547 -3.24 15.07 -2.58
#